data_97ee3cabdff91d5b5e114ccdb2e0934e
#
_entry.id   97ee3cabdff91d5b5e114ccdb2e0934e
#
_cell.length_a   1.000
_cell.length_b   1.000
_cell.length_c   1.000
_cell.angle_alpha   90.00
_cell.angle_beta   90.00
_cell.angle_gamma   90.00
#
_symmetry.space_group_name_H-M   'P 1'
#
loop_
_entity.id
_entity.type
_entity.pdbx_description
1 polymer ?
#
loop_
_entity_poly.entity_id
_entity_poly.type
_entity_poly.pdbx_seq_one_letter_code
_entity_poly.pdbx_strand_id
1 'polypeptide(L)'
;MSEVATQINRGIPPLGDLLASTQQIVDTELRPLTVDIDLEGVYPESVLKSLGREGAFMQHLPAVRGDGKTDLAAAIQTMATVSHECMSTGFAVWCQDTCGWYLQNAANPTVRDNWLGKVGSGEVLAGTGMSNTMKAFAGIEPLRLKGKRVDGGYVVNGNLPWVSNLGEGHVFGTLFEVEGSGGRSVMALVDCDSEGFSLRLSAHFMALEGTRTFACIFEDVFIPDEMIIDDDGAAFLKRVRTGLVLLQFGMGVGNIQSCIDISRGVEPLLGHVNAYLDDRPDELQEELDDAVEAVLALAEEPCETSDEYFREILELRLAAGEMALRASQSAMLHTGAKGYLRAAPAQRKLRESYFVAIVTPAIKHLRKELESFAEAA
;
A
#
# COMPACT_ATOMS: atom_id res chain seq x y z
N MET A 1 7.58 -15.14 27.53
CA MET A 1 7.84 -14.98 26.08
C MET A 1 6.63 -14.30 25.52
N SER A 2 6.80 -13.17 24.81
CA SER A 2 5.65 -12.45 24.21
C SER A 2 5.01 -13.32 23.12
N GLU A 3 3.73 -13.11 22.82
CA GLU A 3 3.04 -13.78 21.71
C GLU A 3 3.81 -13.64 20.40
N VAL A 4 4.47 -12.50 20.18
CA VAL A 4 5.35 -12.20 19.03
C VAL A 4 6.52 -13.18 18.94
N ALA A 5 7.22 -13.47 20.05
CA ALA A 5 8.30 -14.45 20.06
C ALA A 5 7.79 -15.88 19.75
N THR A 6 6.52 -16.15 20.05
CA THR A 6 5.88 -17.43 19.75
C THR A 6 5.45 -17.51 18.28
N GLN A 7 5.07 -16.41 17.65
CA GLN A 7 4.74 -16.35 16.20
C GLN A 7 5.99 -16.48 15.33
N ILE A 8 7.06 -15.75 15.65
CA ILE A 8 8.36 -15.87 14.96
C ILE A 8 8.88 -17.31 15.03
N ASN A 9 8.60 -18.04 16.12
CA ASN A 9 9.01 -19.45 16.28
C ASN A 9 8.10 -20.47 15.56
N ARG A 10 6.94 -20.10 15.04
CA ARG A 10 6.05 -21.03 14.29
C ARG A 10 6.51 -21.29 12.85
N GLY A 11 7.49 -20.50 12.37
CA GLY A 11 7.86 -20.50 10.96
C GLY A 11 6.82 -19.78 10.08
N ILE A 12 7.24 -19.29 8.93
CA ILE A 12 6.33 -18.66 7.97
C ILE A 12 5.60 -19.76 7.21
N PRO A 13 4.26 -19.71 7.13
CA PRO A 13 3.51 -20.73 6.42
C PRO A 13 3.89 -20.73 4.93
N PRO A 14 3.84 -21.90 4.26
CA PRO A 14 3.92 -21.95 2.80
C PRO A 14 2.88 -21.04 2.16
N LEU A 15 3.19 -20.47 0.99
CA LEU A 15 2.31 -19.50 0.31
C LEU A 15 0.88 -20.04 0.15
N GLY A 16 0.72 -21.31 -0.25
CA GLY A 16 -0.61 -21.91 -0.41
C GLY A 16 -1.44 -21.91 0.90
N ASP A 17 -0.80 -22.23 2.02
CA ASP A 17 -1.46 -22.23 3.33
C ASP A 17 -1.79 -20.78 3.78
N LEU A 18 -0.88 -19.83 3.52
CA LEU A 18 -1.10 -18.42 3.80
C LEU A 18 -2.27 -17.85 2.98
N LEU A 19 -2.33 -18.14 1.69
CA LEU A 19 -3.44 -17.69 0.84
C LEU A 19 -4.77 -18.32 1.27
N ALA A 20 -4.76 -19.59 1.69
CA ALA A 20 -5.96 -20.25 2.21
C ALA A 20 -6.43 -19.63 3.53
N SER A 21 -5.53 -19.37 4.49
CA SER A 21 -5.90 -18.70 5.74
C SER A 21 -6.33 -17.24 5.52
N THR A 22 -5.67 -16.51 4.61
CA THR A 22 -6.08 -15.17 4.19
C THR A 22 -7.49 -15.19 3.59
N GLN A 23 -7.79 -16.12 2.69
CA GLN A 23 -9.12 -16.26 2.11
C GLN A 23 -10.17 -16.59 3.16
N GLN A 24 -9.85 -17.44 4.14
CA GLN A 24 -10.74 -17.74 5.25
C GLN A 24 -11.06 -16.47 6.06
N ILE A 25 -10.08 -15.65 6.40
CA ILE A 25 -10.28 -14.36 7.09
C ILE A 25 -11.14 -13.43 6.23
N VAL A 26 -10.88 -13.35 4.93
CA VAL A 26 -11.70 -12.56 4.00
C VAL A 26 -13.16 -13.02 4.04
N ASP A 27 -13.41 -14.31 3.97
CA ASP A 27 -14.77 -14.85 3.90
C ASP A 27 -15.53 -14.70 5.22
N THR A 28 -14.86 -14.89 6.36
CA THR A 28 -15.51 -14.95 7.67
C THR A 28 -15.49 -13.65 8.45
N GLU A 29 -14.47 -12.81 8.26
CA GLU A 29 -14.30 -11.57 9.04
C GLU A 29 -14.47 -10.31 8.18
N LEU A 30 -13.87 -10.27 6.96
CA LEU A 30 -13.87 -9.07 6.12
C LEU A 30 -15.19 -8.87 5.36
N ARG A 31 -15.63 -9.90 4.63
CA ARG A 31 -16.83 -9.81 3.77
C ARG A 31 -18.07 -9.31 4.49
N PRO A 32 -18.38 -9.75 5.74
CA PRO A 32 -19.51 -9.21 6.49
C PRO A 32 -19.42 -7.72 6.81
N LEU A 33 -18.20 -7.15 6.85
CA LEU A 33 -17.94 -5.76 7.19
C LEU A 33 -17.80 -4.85 5.95
N THR A 34 -17.68 -5.40 4.75
CA THR A 34 -17.27 -4.65 3.56
C THR A 34 -18.18 -3.47 3.23
N VAL A 35 -19.51 -3.62 3.43
CA VAL A 35 -20.47 -2.53 3.18
C VAL A 35 -20.31 -1.42 4.23
N ASP A 36 -20.13 -1.76 5.49
CA ASP A 36 -19.94 -0.79 6.55
C ASP A 36 -18.57 -0.07 6.45
N ILE A 37 -17.54 -0.80 6.02
CA ILE A 37 -16.23 -0.20 5.70
C ILE A 37 -16.36 0.84 4.59
N ASP A 38 -17.12 0.51 3.52
CA ASP A 38 -17.29 1.40 2.37
C ASP A 38 -18.19 2.60 2.67
N LEU A 39 -19.35 2.36 3.29
CA LEU A 39 -20.39 3.39 3.42
C LEU A 39 -20.34 4.17 4.73
N GLU A 40 -19.85 3.56 5.80
CA GLU A 40 -19.83 4.14 7.16
C GLU A 40 -18.40 4.41 7.68
N GLY A 41 -17.38 4.04 6.89
CA GLY A 41 -15.98 4.27 7.27
C GLY A 41 -15.48 3.41 8.43
N VAL A 42 -16.08 2.24 8.65
CA VAL A 42 -15.63 1.31 9.69
C VAL A 42 -14.20 0.87 9.41
N TYR A 43 -13.30 1.07 10.37
CA TYR A 43 -11.92 0.65 10.23
C TYR A 43 -11.77 -0.84 10.57
N PRO A 44 -11.19 -1.67 9.68
CA PRO A 44 -11.16 -3.13 9.85
C PRO A 44 -9.99 -3.59 10.72
N GLU A 45 -9.80 -3.01 11.90
CA GLU A 45 -8.65 -3.29 12.78
C GLU A 45 -8.54 -4.78 13.16
N SER A 46 -9.66 -5.41 13.51
CA SER A 46 -9.69 -6.84 13.88
C SER A 46 -9.20 -7.72 12.72
N VAL A 47 -9.62 -7.41 11.49
CA VAL A 47 -9.21 -8.12 10.28
C VAL A 47 -7.70 -7.99 10.06
N LEU A 48 -7.16 -6.76 10.17
CA LEU A 48 -5.72 -6.51 10.03
C LEU A 48 -4.91 -7.27 11.10
N LYS A 49 -5.40 -7.30 12.35
CA LYS A 49 -4.78 -8.08 13.42
C LYS A 49 -4.85 -9.60 13.15
N SER A 50 -5.95 -10.10 12.58
CA SER A 50 -6.08 -11.51 12.18
C SER A 50 -5.10 -11.86 11.06
N LEU A 51 -4.99 -11.03 10.02
CA LEU A 51 -4.02 -11.18 8.93
C LEU A 51 -2.58 -11.20 9.46
N GLY A 52 -2.23 -10.29 10.37
CA GLY A 52 -0.91 -10.25 10.98
C GLY A 52 -0.58 -11.54 11.76
N ARG A 53 -1.54 -12.08 12.52
CA ARG A 53 -1.38 -13.36 13.25
C ARG A 53 -1.13 -14.56 12.34
N GLU A 54 -1.66 -14.54 11.13
CA GLU A 54 -1.43 -15.58 10.12
C GLU A 54 -0.14 -15.35 9.30
N GLY A 55 0.61 -14.26 9.56
CA GLY A 55 1.89 -13.97 8.90
C GLY A 55 1.75 -13.24 7.57
N ALA A 56 0.60 -12.62 7.29
CA ALA A 56 0.35 -11.91 6.05
C ALA A 56 1.35 -10.78 5.77
N PHE A 57 1.90 -10.15 6.80
CA PHE A 57 2.82 -9.01 6.69
C PHE A 57 4.31 -9.39 6.79
N MET A 58 4.64 -10.69 6.79
CA MET A 58 6.02 -11.15 7.02
C MET A 58 6.73 -11.63 5.76
N GLN A 59 6.02 -11.88 4.66
CA GLN A 59 6.55 -12.59 3.50
C GLN A 59 7.76 -11.90 2.85
N HIS A 60 7.75 -10.59 2.82
CA HIS A 60 8.79 -9.75 2.22
C HIS A 60 9.84 -9.25 3.24
N LEU A 61 9.84 -9.76 4.47
CA LEU A 61 10.70 -9.31 5.57
C LEU A 61 11.70 -10.42 5.98
N PRO A 62 12.83 -10.60 5.27
CA PRO A 62 13.78 -11.68 5.53
C PRO A 62 14.33 -11.72 6.95
N ALA A 63 14.47 -10.58 7.64
CA ALA A 63 14.92 -10.55 9.02
C ALA A 63 13.89 -11.13 10.00
N VAL A 64 12.60 -11.05 9.68
CA VAL A 64 11.51 -11.68 10.45
C VAL A 64 11.33 -13.13 10.04
N ARG A 65 11.43 -13.42 8.74
CA ARG A 65 11.38 -14.79 8.21
C ARG A 65 12.48 -15.69 8.78
N GLY A 66 13.67 -15.14 8.94
CA GLY A 66 14.82 -15.89 9.42
C GLY A 66 15.47 -16.80 8.37
N ASP A 67 14.96 -16.85 7.14
CA ASP A 67 15.50 -17.63 6.01
C ASP A 67 16.34 -16.78 5.03
N GLY A 68 16.42 -15.46 5.29
CA GLY A 68 17.18 -14.52 4.47
C GLY A 68 16.54 -14.20 3.10
N LYS A 69 15.32 -14.69 2.83
CA LYS A 69 14.63 -14.48 1.54
C LYS A 69 13.59 -13.38 1.64
N THR A 70 13.53 -12.55 0.62
CA THR A 70 12.49 -11.58 0.39
C THR A 70 11.48 -12.18 -0.60
N ASP A 71 10.24 -12.38 -0.18
CA ASP A 71 9.18 -12.90 -1.05
C ASP A 71 8.12 -11.84 -1.27
N LEU A 72 8.44 -10.89 -2.15
CA LEU A 72 7.52 -9.80 -2.48
C LEU A 72 6.32 -10.31 -3.28
N ALA A 73 6.51 -11.36 -4.08
CA ALA A 73 5.44 -12.00 -4.84
C ALA A 73 4.35 -12.55 -3.93
N ALA A 74 4.72 -13.19 -2.82
CA ALA A 74 3.76 -13.68 -1.83
C ALA A 74 3.00 -12.54 -1.14
N ALA A 75 3.67 -11.43 -0.79
CA ALA A 75 3.01 -10.26 -0.23
C ALA A 75 2.01 -9.63 -1.21
N ILE A 76 2.37 -9.51 -2.51
CA ILE A 76 1.48 -9.01 -3.56
C ILE A 76 0.24 -9.90 -3.70
N GLN A 77 0.39 -11.23 -3.73
CA GLN A 77 -0.73 -12.16 -3.87
C GLN A 77 -1.65 -12.15 -2.64
N THR A 78 -1.08 -12.07 -1.44
CA THR A 78 -1.85 -11.94 -0.18
C THR A 78 -2.66 -10.65 -0.18
N MET A 79 -2.06 -9.54 -0.56
CA MET A 79 -2.73 -8.25 -0.69
C MET A 79 -3.81 -8.27 -1.77
N ALA A 80 -3.58 -8.95 -2.91
CA ALA A 80 -4.56 -9.11 -3.97
C ALA A 80 -5.80 -9.86 -3.48
N THR A 81 -5.64 -10.92 -2.68
CA THR A 81 -6.74 -11.67 -2.06
C THR A 81 -7.63 -10.76 -1.19
N VAL A 82 -7.03 -9.90 -0.37
CA VAL A 82 -7.77 -8.94 0.47
C VAL A 82 -8.43 -7.84 -0.37
N SER A 83 -7.70 -7.30 -1.35
CA SER A 83 -8.17 -6.20 -2.21
C SER A 83 -9.29 -6.63 -3.15
N HIS A 84 -9.36 -7.91 -3.51
CA HIS A 84 -10.46 -8.50 -4.26
C HIS A 84 -11.80 -8.27 -3.54
N GLU A 85 -11.85 -8.47 -2.24
CA GLU A 85 -13.06 -8.20 -1.45
C GLU A 85 -13.21 -6.70 -1.14
N CYS A 86 -12.19 -6.07 -0.56
CA CYS A 86 -12.26 -4.69 -0.05
C CYS A 86 -10.95 -3.93 -0.27
N MET A 87 -10.98 -2.92 -1.11
CA MET A 87 -9.81 -2.07 -1.39
C MET A 87 -9.39 -1.24 -0.17
N SER A 88 -10.32 -0.81 0.68
CA SER A 88 -9.96 -0.08 1.91
C SER A 88 -9.05 -0.91 2.80
N THR A 89 -9.41 -2.19 2.99
CA THR A 89 -8.59 -3.14 3.76
C THR A 89 -7.30 -3.48 3.02
N GLY A 90 -7.36 -3.71 1.71
CA GLY A 90 -6.16 -3.95 0.88
C GLY A 90 -5.16 -2.80 0.92
N PHE A 91 -5.64 -1.56 0.95
CA PHE A 91 -4.79 -0.39 1.11
C PHE A 91 -4.17 -0.30 2.51
N ALA A 92 -4.91 -0.66 3.56
CA ALA A 92 -4.33 -0.75 4.91
C ALA A 92 -3.26 -1.85 4.99
N VAL A 93 -3.45 -3.00 4.32
CA VAL A 93 -2.41 -4.04 4.14
C VAL A 93 -1.19 -3.46 3.43
N TRP A 94 -1.37 -2.73 2.31
CA TRP A 94 -0.25 -2.07 1.63
C TRP A 94 0.50 -1.08 2.53
N CYS A 95 -0.20 -0.30 3.33
CA CYS A 95 0.43 0.62 4.30
C CYS A 95 1.30 -0.14 5.31
N GLN A 96 0.79 -1.27 5.82
CA GLN A 96 1.48 -2.14 6.76
C GLN A 96 2.75 -2.75 6.15
N ASP A 97 2.61 -3.38 4.98
CA ASP A 97 3.71 -4.02 4.26
C ASP A 97 4.80 -3.01 3.87
N THR A 98 4.37 -1.83 3.45
CA THR A 98 5.28 -0.73 3.06
C THR A 98 6.08 -0.22 4.26
N CYS A 99 5.46 -0.06 5.43
CA CYS A 99 6.20 0.31 6.64
C CYS A 99 7.18 -0.79 7.06
N GLY A 100 6.76 -2.06 6.98
CA GLY A 100 7.66 -3.21 7.17
C GLY A 100 8.85 -3.17 6.20
N TRP A 101 8.61 -2.85 4.93
CA TRP A 101 9.65 -2.70 3.91
C TRP A 101 10.66 -1.59 4.25
N TYR A 102 10.20 -0.47 4.79
CA TYR A 102 11.09 0.60 5.26
C TYR A 102 12.00 0.13 6.39
N LEU A 103 11.43 -0.53 7.38
CA LEU A 103 12.16 -1.05 8.54
C LEU A 103 13.15 -2.15 8.15
N GLN A 104 12.77 -3.05 7.22
CA GLN A 104 13.66 -4.08 6.68
C GLN A 104 14.89 -3.47 6.01
N ASN A 105 14.73 -2.33 5.34
CA ASN A 105 15.78 -1.62 4.61
C ASN A 105 16.44 -0.49 5.43
N ALA A 106 16.17 -0.41 6.73
CA ALA A 106 16.73 0.62 7.60
C ALA A 106 18.26 0.51 7.70
N ALA A 107 18.95 1.64 7.54
CA ALA A 107 20.38 1.74 7.82
C ALA A 107 20.68 1.70 9.33
N ASN A 108 19.75 2.18 10.15
CA ASN A 108 19.84 2.13 11.61
C ASN A 108 19.31 0.79 12.14
N PRO A 109 20.17 -0.07 12.72
CA PRO A 109 19.73 -1.35 13.26
C PRO A 109 18.80 -1.20 14.47
N THR A 110 18.90 -0.13 15.24
CA THR A 110 18.09 0.08 16.44
C THR A 110 16.62 0.19 16.13
N VAL A 111 16.23 1.03 15.15
CA VAL A 111 14.82 1.15 14.75
C VAL A 111 14.29 -0.15 14.14
N ARG A 112 15.11 -0.83 13.33
CA ARG A 112 14.75 -2.12 12.75
C ARG A 112 14.48 -3.16 13.84
N ASP A 113 15.42 -3.35 14.75
CA ASP A 113 15.37 -4.41 15.77
C ASP A 113 14.23 -4.17 16.79
N ASN A 114 13.88 -2.90 17.06
CA ASN A 114 12.79 -2.53 17.96
C ASN A 114 11.40 -2.64 17.35
N TRP A 115 11.24 -2.44 16.02
CA TRP A 115 9.93 -2.24 15.40
C TRP A 115 9.56 -3.26 14.31
N LEU A 116 10.54 -3.83 13.60
CA LEU A 116 10.25 -4.70 12.46
C LEU A 116 9.39 -5.91 12.83
N GLY A 117 9.70 -6.58 13.95
CA GLY A 117 8.93 -7.72 14.42
C GLY A 117 7.50 -7.36 14.79
N LYS A 118 7.27 -6.22 15.43
CA LYS A 118 5.94 -5.74 15.85
C LYS A 118 5.08 -5.35 14.65
N VAL A 119 5.67 -4.67 13.68
CA VAL A 119 4.99 -4.30 12.43
C VAL A 119 4.72 -5.54 11.59
N GLY A 120 5.71 -6.41 11.37
CA GLY A 120 5.55 -7.64 10.60
C GLY A 120 4.51 -8.62 11.17
N SER A 121 4.33 -8.67 12.50
CA SER A 121 3.30 -9.49 13.14
C SER A 121 1.92 -8.83 13.22
N GLY A 122 1.80 -7.55 12.85
CA GLY A 122 0.57 -6.78 13.05
C GLY A 122 0.28 -6.47 14.54
N GLU A 123 1.23 -6.68 15.47
CA GLU A 123 1.12 -6.22 16.85
C GLU A 123 0.97 -4.69 16.88
N VAL A 124 1.77 -4.00 16.07
CA VAL A 124 1.65 -2.58 15.81
C VAL A 124 1.18 -2.38 14.37
N LEU A 125 0.09 -1.64 14.19
CA LEU A 125 -0.37 -1.25 12.86
C LEU A 125 0.40 -0.01 12.40
N ALA A 126 0.67 0.04 11.09
CA ALA A 126 1.58 1.03 10.56
C ALA A 126 1.14 1.64 9.23
N GLY A 127 1.45 2.92 9.06
CA GLY A 127 1.16 3.71 7.86
C GLY A 127 2.39 4.11 7.07
N THR A 128 2.15 4.89 5.99
CA THR A 128 3.19 5.45 5.14
C THR A 128 2.90 6.89 4.76
N GLY A 129 3.81 7.81 5.09
CA GLY A 129 3.77 9.24 4.76
C GLY A 129 4.56 9.61 3.50
N MET A 130 4.82 8.66 2.60
CA MET A 130 5.74 8.85 1.47
C MET A 130 5.14 9.52 0.23
N SER A 131 3.83 9.79 0.19
CA SER A 131 3.20 10.45 -0.96
C SER A 131 3.82 11.82 -1.29
N ASN A 132 4.02 12.67 -0.27
CA ASN A 132 4.70 13.95 -0.45
C ASN A 132 6.17 13.78 -0.85
N THR A 133 6.85 12.82 -0.25
CA THR A 133 8.25 12.51 -0.58
C THR A 133 8.42 12.13 -2.06
N MET A 134 7.65 11.17 -2.55
CA MET A 134 7.74 10.75 -3.96
C MET A 134 7.48 11.91 -4.92
N LYS A 135 6.49 12.75 -4.62
CA LYS A 135 6.20 13.95 -5.42
C LYS A 135 7.32 15.00 -5.35
N ALA A 136 7.95 15.15 -4.20
CA ALA A 136 9.05 16.10 -4.02
C ALA A 136 10.27 15.69 -4.84
N PHE A 137 10.64 14.41 -4.80
CA PHE A 137 11.75 13.89 -5.59
C PHE A 137 11.48 13.86 -7.11
N ALA A 138 10.20 13.75 -7.51
CA ALA A 138 9.76 13.91 -8.90
C ALA A 138 9.61 15.39 -9.32
N GLY A 139 9.98 16.36 -8.47
CA GLY A 139 9.88 17.79 -8.77
C GLY A 139 8.45 18.31 -8.95
N ILE A 140 7.46 17.68 -8.29
CA ILE A 140 6.04 18.04 -8.38
C ILE A 140 5.66 19.03 -7.27
N GLU A 141 6.14 18.82 -6.05
CA GLU A 141 5.88 19.70 -4.90
C GLU A 141 7.08 19.66 -3.93
N PRO A 142 7.28 20.66 -3.04
CA PRO A 142 8.34 20.62 -2.03
C PRO A 142 8.02 19.63 -0.90
N LEU A 143 9.06 19.19 -0.17
CA LEU A 143 8.89 18.49 1.10
C LEU A 143 8.19 19.40 2.12
N ARG A 144 7.14 18.88 2.74
CA ARG A 144 6.25 19.61 3.66
C ARG A 144 6.74 19.61 5.09
N LEU A 145 7.49 18.59 5.49
CA LEU A 145 8.04 18.46 6.83
C LEU A 145 9.46 19.02 6.86
N LYS A 146 9.75 19.80 7.90
CA LYS A 146 11.09 20.37 8.17
C LYS A 146 11.53 19.94 9.55
N GLY A 147 12.78 19.48 9.67
CA GLY A 147 13.37 19.02 10.93
C GLY A 147 14.62 19.81 11.27
N LYS A 148 14.70 20.24 12.51
CA LYS A 148 15.90 20.88 13.07
C LYS A 148 16.65 19.87 13.92
N ARG A 149 17.94 19.67 13.64
CA ARG A 149 18.80 18.81 14.48
C ARG A 149 18.95 19.41 15.87
N VAL A 150 18.74 18.60 16.90
CA VAL A 150 18.95 18.91 18.30
C VAL A 150 19.73 17.79 18.97
N ASP A 151 20.05 17.93 20.27
CA ASP A 151 20.70 16.85 21.02
C ASP A 151 19.78 15.61 21.09
N GLY A 152 20.29 14.45 20.68
CA GLY A 152 19.58 13.16 20.70
C GLY A 152 18.51 12.94 19.64
N GLY A 153 18.29 13.88 18.67
CA GLY A 153 17.26 13.68 17.65
C GLY A 153 16.98 14.91 16.80
N TYR A 154 15.75 14.99 16.33
CA TYR A 154 15.24 16.10 15.53
C TYR A 154 13.93 16.65 16.10
N VAL A 155 13.73 17.95 16.04
CA VAL A 155 12.42 18.59 16.24
C VAL A 155 11.82 18.87 14.88
N VAL A 156 10.66 18.27 14.59
CA VAL A 156 10.01 18.29 13.27
C VAL A 156 8.73 19.09 13.31
N ASN A 157 8.54 19.93 12.29
CA ASN A 157 7.38 20.77 12.09
C ASN A 157 6.80 20.65 10.68
N GLY A 158 5.50 20.90 10.54
CA GLY A 158 4.80 20.90 9.26
C GLY A 158 3.54 20.04 9.27
N ASN A 159 3.07 19.67 8.08
CA ASN A 159 1.90 18.80 7.97
C ASN A 159 1.95 17.90 6.75
N LEU A 160 1.33 16.72 6.86
CA LEU A 160 1.02 15.82 5.74
C LEU A 160 -0.51 15.75 5.62
N PRO A 161 -1.07 16.03 4.44
CA PRO A 161 -2.53 16.16 4.32
C PRO A 161 -3.28 14.84 4.50
N TRP A 162 -2.72 13.72 4.04
CA TRP A 162 -3.36 12.43 4.04
C TRP A 162 -2.35 11.31 4.27
N VAL A 163 -2.40 10.71 5.45
CA VAL A 163 -1.65 9.50 5.81
C VAL A 163 -2.65 8.49 6.35
N SER A 164 -2.60 7.28 5.83
CA SER A 164 -3.59 6.25 6.09
C SER A 164 -3.07 5.18 7.04
N ASN A 165 -3.99 4.39 7.57
CA ASN A 165 -3.73 3.30 8.52
C ASN A 165 -3.14 3.81 9.85
N LEU A 166 -3.65 4.94 10.34
CA LEU A 166 -3.17 5.59 11.55
C LEU A 166 -4.19 5.57 12.69
N GLY A 167 -3.67 5.68 13.92
CA GLY A 167 -4.45 5.72 15.15
C GLY A 167 -3.53 5.75 16.37
N GLU A 168 -4.13 5.68 17.55
CA GLU A 168 -3.40 5.52 18.81
C GLU A 168 -2.58 4.21 18.79
N GLY A 169 -1.34 4.25 19.23
CA GLY A 169 -0.40 3.13 19.20
C GLY A 169 0.11 2.73 17.82
N HIS A 170 -0.23 3.48 16.76
CA HIS A 170 0.28 3.23 15.41
C HIS A 170 1.58 3.99 15.14
N VAL A 171 2.33 3.54 14.13
CA VAL A 171 3.53 4.21 13.64
C VAL A 171 3.46 4.43 12.14
N PHE A 172 4.28 5.31 11.59
CA PHE A 172 4.41 5.44 10.13
C PHE A 172 5.77 5.97 9.70
N GLY A 173 6.21 5.56 8.52
CA GLY A 173 7.45 6.07 7.92
C GLY A 173 7.23 7.33 7.09
N THR A 174 8.09 8.35 7.25
CA THR A 174 8.07 9.57 6.44
C THR A 174 9.42 10.24 6.35
N LEU A 175 9.60 11.11 5.33
CA LEU A 175 10.78 11.96 5.20
C LEU A 175 10.49 13.40 5.64
N PHE A 176 11.52 14.03 6.21
CA PHE A 176 11.56 15.47 6.41
C PHE A 176 12.88 16.05 5.90
N GLU A 177 12.86 17.32 5.46
CA GLU A 177 14.06 18.06 5.09
C GLU A 177 14.73 18.63 6.34
N VAL A 178 16.05 18.52 6.43
CA VAL A 178 16.83 19.10 7.53
C VAL A 178 17.07 20.56 7.27
N GLU A 179 16.63 21.42 8.20
CA GLU A 179 16.80 22.88 8.11
C GLU A 179 18.27 23.28 7.96
N GLY A 180 18.54 24.22 7.06
CA GLY A 180 19.88 24.74 6.84
C GLY A 180 20.88 23.78 6.19
N SER A 181 20.45 22.60 5.77
CA SER A 181 21.33 21.56 5.22
C SER A 181 21.55 21.63 3.71
N GLY A 182 20.87 22.54 3.02
CA GLY A 182 20.94 22.62 1.55
C GLY A 182 20.19 21.50 0.82
N GLY A 183 19.12 20.96 1.44
CA GLY A 183 18.22 19.98 0.82
C GLY A 183 18.42 18.53 1.29
N ARG A 184 19.27 18.28 2.30
CA ARG A 184 19.37 16.94 2.90
C ARG A 184 18.04 16.57 3.56
N SER A 185 17.62 15.34 3.34
CA SER A 185 16.44 14.77 3.99
C SER A 185 16.79 13.54 4.82
N VAL A 186 15.94 13.24 5.78
CA VAL A 186 16.08 12.13 6.73
C VAL A 186 14.81 11.30 6.68
N MET A 187 14.94 9.97 6.66
CA MET A 187 13.81 9.04 6.80
C MET A 187 13.65 8.63 8.25
N ALA A 188 12.45 8.78 8.78
CA ALA A 188 12.14 8.47 10.17
C ALA A 188 10.88 7.63 10.31
N LEU A 189 10.81 6.86 11.40
CA LEU A 189 9.58 6.29 11.93
C LEU A 189 8.97 7.27 12.93
N VAL A 190 7.70 7.58 12.79
CA VAL A 190 6.96 8.49 13.66
C VAL A 190 5.97 7.67 14.47
N ASP A 191 5.97 7.87 15.78
CA ASP A 191 4.98 7.32 16.70
C ASP A 191 3.79 8.29 16.76
N CYS A 192 2.58 7.79 16.51
CA CYS A 192 1.36 8.60 16.54
C CYS A 192 1.02 9.16 17.94
N ASP A 193 1.61 8.60 18.99
CA ASP A 193 1.41 9.05 20.38
C ASP A 193 2.47 10.08 20.83
N SER A 194 3.37 10.51 19.93
CA SER A 194 4.41 11.51 20.23
C SER A 194 3.80 12.86 20.67
N GLU A 195 4.41 13.50 21.66
CA GLU A 195 4.03 14.87 22.05
C GLU A 195 4.21 15.85 20.88
N GLY A 196 3.25 16.73 20.68
CA GLY A 196 3.21 17.69 19.57
C GLY A 196 2.68 17.10 18.25
N PHE A 197 2.43 15.79 18.18
CA PHE A 197 1.79 15.16 17.01
C PHE A 197 0.27 15.07 17.19
N SER A 198 -0.48 15.35 16.12
CA SER A 198 -1.94 15.17 16.15
C SER A 198 -2.50 14.71 14.81
N LEU A 199 -3.52 13.85 14.89
CA LEU A 199 -4.31 13.36 13.75
C LEU A 199 -5.59 14.20 13.63
N ARG A 200 -5.85 14.74 12.44
CA ARG A 200 -7.09 15.52 12.18
C ARG A 200 -7.84 14.91 11.00
N LEU A 201 -9.11 14.61 11.19
CA LEU A 201 -10.00 14.27 10.06
C LEU A 201 -10.16 15.54 9.21
N SER A 202 -9.67 15.50 7.98
CA SER A 202 -9.58 16.67 7.10
C SER A 202 -10.48 16.59 5.88
N ALA A 203 -10.97 15.41 5.51
CA ALA A 203 -11.76 15.20 4.31
C ALA A 203 -12.62 13.94 4.41
N HIS A 204 -13.70 13.91 3.64
CA HIS A 204 -14.43 12.70 3.28
C HIS A 204 -14.11 12.35 1.84
N PHE A 205 -13.87 11.09 1.58
CA PHE A 205 -13.47 10.59 0.28
C PHE A 205 -14.63 9.88 -0.43
N MET A 206 -14.59 9.79 -1.75
CA MET A 206 -15.61 9.04 -2.49
C MET A 206 -15.51 7.52 -2.30
N ALA A 207 -14.37 7.03 -1.81
CA ALA A 207 -14.09 5.64 -1.47
C ALA A 207 -12.98 5.59 -0.42
N LEU A 208 -12.75 4.42 0.18
CA LEU A 208 -11.69 4.18 1.16
C LEU A 208 -11.84 4.95 2.48
N GLU A 209 -13.07 5.30 2.87
CA GLU A 209 -13.35 5.94 4.17
C GLU A 209 -12.87 5.08 5.37
N GLY A 210 -12.95 3.75 5.27
CA GLY A 210 -12.53 2.82 6.32
C GLY A 210 -11.01 2.68 6.50
N THR A 211 -10.19 3.58 5.94
CA THR A 211 -8.71 3.48 5.98
C THR A 211 -8.05 4.26 7.10
N ARG A 212 -8.81 4.95 7.96
CA ARG A 212 -8.24 5.90 8.95
C ARG A 212 -7.19 6.81 8.33
N THR A 213 -7.62 7.59 7.33
CA THR A 213 -6.78 8.58 6.66
C THR A 213 -6.94 9.94 7.31
N PHE A 214 -5.84 10.49 7.80
CA PHE A 214 -5.83 11.75 8.55
C PHE A 214 -4.84 12.75 7.95
N ALA A 215 -5.07 14.04 8.24
CA ALA A 215 -4.01 15.03 8.21
C ALA A 215 -3.15 14.86 9.47
N CYS A 216 -1.84 14.70 9.26
CA CYS A 216 -0.85 14.62 10.33
C CYS A 216 -0.25 16.00 10.55
N ILE A 217 -0.38 16.53 11.76
CA ILE A 217 0.13 17.85 12.15
C ILE A 217 1.31 17.65 13.09
N PHE A 218 2.42 18.30 12.79
CA PHE A 218 3.65 18.28 13.56
C PHE A 218 3.88 19.68 14.14
N GLU A 219 3.80 19.80 15.45
CA GLU A 219 4.05 21.04 16.22
C GLU A 219 5.16 20.76 17.24
N ASP A 220 6.41 21.00 16.83
CA ASP A 220 7.63 20.72 17.58
C ASP A 220 7.78 19.23 18.01
N VAL A 221 7.41 18.30 17.14
CA VAL A 221 7.50 16.85 17.43
C VAL A 221 8.95 16.44 17.53
N PHE A 222 9.36 15.90 18.69
CA PHE A 222 10.69 15.33 18.87
C PHE A 222 10.74 13.90 18.35
N ILE A 223 11.64 13.67 17.39
CA ILE A 223 11.94 12.34 16.85
C ILE A 223 13.35 11.96 17.32
N PRO A 224 13.50 10.98 18.22
CA PRO A 224 14.81 10.58 18.74
C PRO A 224 15.63 9.82 17.71
N ASP A 225 16.94 9.81 17.87
CA ASP A 225 17.90 9.14 16.97
C ASP A 225 17.59 7.64 16.78
N GLU A 226 17.03 6.99 17.78
CA GLU A 226 16.62 5.57 17.71
C GLU A 226 15.42 5.32 16.77
N MET A 227 14.67 6.37 16.41
CA MET A 227 13.54 6.33 15.45
C MET A 227 13.95 6.77 14.04
N ILE A 228 15.20 7.14 13.82
CA ILE A 228 15.72 7.46 12.48
C ILE A 228 15.96 6.16 11.73
N ILE A 229 15.35 6.03 10.56
CA ILE A 229 15.50 4.88 9.66
C ILE A 229 16.76 5.03 8.82
N ASP A 230 16.97 6.22 8.27
CA ASP A 230 18.14 6.54 7.47
C ASP A 230 18.43 8.06 7.49
N ASP A 231 19.70 8.42 7.68
CA ASP A 231 20.16 9.82 7.66
C ASP A 231 20.30 10.41 6.25
N ASP A 232 20.25 9.57 5.21
CA ASP A 232 20.22 9.96 3.80
C ASP A 232 18.89 9.51 3.16
N GLY A 233 17.89 10.39 3.24
CA GLY A 233 16.55 10.11 2.70
C GLY A 233 16.53 9.89 1.18
N ALA A 234 17.44 10.51 0.43
CA ALA A 234 17.52 10.33 -1.03
C ALA A 234 18.06 8.93 -1.38
N ALA A 235 19.15 8.52 -0.74
CA ALA A 235 19.71 7.18 -0.91
C ALA A 235 18.71 6.10 -0.41
N PHE A 236 18.02 6.38 0.69
CA PHE A 236 16.97 5.50 1.20
C PHE A 236 15.84 5.31 0.18
N LEU A 237 15.29 6.42 -0.34
CA LEU A 237 14.20 6.34 -1.35
C LEU A 237 14.64 5.53 -2.56
N LYS A 238 15.85 5.77 -3.09
CA LYS A 238 16.38 4.98 -4.21
C LYS A 238 16.44 3.48 -3.90
N ARG A 239 16.78 3.10 -2.68
CA ARG A 239 16.89 1.70 -2.23
C ARG A 239 15.52 1.02 -2.10
N VAL A 240 14.47 1.75 -1.68
CA VAL A 240 13.16 1.15 -1.37
C VAL A 240 12.11 1.34 -2.46
N ARG A 241 12.31 2.26 -3.42
CA ARG A 241 11.28 2.66 -4.41
C ARG A 241 10.74 1.49 -5.23
N THR A 242 11.59 0.56 -5.61
CA THR A 242 11.24 -0.65 -6.37
C THR A 242 10.21 -1.48 -5.63
N GLY A 243 10.52 -1.95 -4.42
CA GLY A 243 9.59 -2.72 -3.60
C GLY A 243 8.33 -1.94 -3.21
N LEU A 244 8.47 -0.63 -2.92
CA LEU A 244 7.34 0.25 -2.63
C LEU A 244 6.30 0.28 -3.75
N VAL A 245 6.73 0.37 -5.00
CA VAL A 245 5.82 0.42 -6.16
C VAL A 245 5.33 -0.98 -6.52
N LEU A 246 6.18 -2.01 -6.45
CA LEU A 246 5.78 -3.40 -6.69
C LEU A 246 4.67 -3.85 -5.73
N LEU A 247 4.75 -3.54 -4.45
CA LEU A 247 3.69 -3.87 -3.50
C LEU A 247 2.31 -3.28 -3.89
N GLN A 248 2.26 -2.14 -4.60
CA GLN A 248 0.99 -1.55 -5.03
C GLN A 248 0.21 -2.42 -6.03
N PHE A 249 0.89 -3.32 -6.74
CA PHE A 249 0.22 -4.20 -7.69
C PHE A 249 -0.80 -5.12 -7.03
N GLY A 250 -0.59 -5.54 -5.77
CA GLY A 250 -1.56 -6.34 -5.04
C GLY A 250 -2.94 -5.69 -4.97
N MET A 251 -2.98 -4.37 -4.75
CA MET A 251 -4.24 -3.61 -4.78
C MET A 251 -4.89 -3.64 -6.17
N GLY A 252 -4.11 -3.36 -7.21
CA GLY A 252 -4.59 -3.32 -8.59
C GLY A 252 -5.11 -4.68 -9.06
N VAL A 253 -4.32 -5.72 -8.89
CA VAL A 253 -4.65 -7.11 -9.28
C VAL A 253 -5.95 -7.56 -8.61
N GLY A 254 -6.07 -7.41 -7.28
CA GLY A 254 -7.28 -7.81 -6.56
C GLY A 254 -8.53 -7.04 -7.02
N ASN A 255 -8.40 -5.73 -7.24
CA ASN A 255 -9.52 -4.91 -7.70
C ASN A 255 -9.97 -5.26 -9.12
N ILE A 256 -9.03 -5.45 -10.04
CA ILE A 256 -9.32 -5.81 -11.44
C ILE A 256 -9.97 -7.20 -11.49
N GLN A 257 -9.41 -8.19 -10.79
CA GLN A 257 -9.99 -9.53 -10.72
C GLN A 257 -11.42 -9.51 -10.18
N SER A 258 -11.68 -8.72 -9.13
CA SER A 258 -13.04 -8.54 -8.60
C SER A 258 -14.01 -7.97 -9.65
N CYS A 259 -13.58 -7.01 -10.45
CA CYS A 259 -14.40 -6.46 -11.54
C CYS A 259 -14.71 -7.51 -12.62
N ILE A 260 -13.74 -8.33 -12.99
CA ILE A 260 -13.89 -9.45 -13.93
C ILE A 260 -14.91 -10.44 -13.38
N ASP A 261 -14.79 -10.84 -12.12
CA ASP A 261 -15.68 -11.81 -11.49
C ASP A 261 -17.11 -11.28 -11.35
N ILE A 262 -17.28 -9.98 -11.04
CA ILE A 262 -18.59 -9.32 -11.04
C ILE A 262 -19.23 -9.39 -12.44
N SER A 263 -18.47 -9.12 -13.50
CA SER A 263 -18.93 -9.19 -14.88
C SER A 263 -19.31 -10.62 -15.26
N ARG A 264 -18.48 -11.62 -14.95
CA ARG A 264 -18.76 -13.03 -15.17
C ARG A 264 -20.00 -13.51 -14.41
N GLY A 265 -20.20 -13.01 -13.20
CA GLY A 265 -21.35 -13.40 -12.36
C GLY A 265 -22.71 -13.05 -12.98
N VAL A 266 -22.79 -12.10 -13.90
CA VAL A 266 -24.03 -11.71 -14.59
C VAL A 266 -24.17 -12.32 -15.99
N GLU A 267 -23.13 -12.92 -16.54
CA GLU A 267 -23.14 -13.55 -17.88
C GLU A 267 -24.27 -14.58 -18.07
N PRO A 268 -24.59 -15.47 -17.10
CA PRO A 268 -25.66 -16.43 -17.26
C PRO A 268 -27.03 -15.81 -17.55
N LEU A 269 -27.27 -14.56 -17.12
CA LEU A 269 -28.53 -13.86 -17.30
C LEU A 269 -28.46 -12.83 -18.42
N LEU A 270 -27.34 -12.12 -18.55
CA LEU A 270 -27.21 -10.93 -19.42
C LEU A 270 -26.23 -11.12 -20.57
N GLY A 271 -25.56 -12.27 -20.68
CA GLY A 271 -24.54 -12.53 -21.72
C GLY A 271 -25.02 -12.26 -23.16
N HIS A 272 -26.30 -12.51 -23.45
CA HIS A 272 -26.89 -12.24 -24.77
C HIS A 272 -26.94 -10.75 -25.14
N VAL A 273 -26.93 -9.85 -24.17
CA VAL A 273 -26.84 -8.38 -24.37
C VAL A 273 -25.42 -7.90 -24.12
N ASN A 274 -24.72 -8.44 -23.11
CA ASN A 274 -23.35 -8.07 -22.76
C ASN A 274 -22.35 -8.42 -23.88
N ALA A 275 -22.71 -9.35 -24.77
CA ALA A 275 -21.90 -9.69 -25.95
C ALA A 275 -21.58 -8.50 -26.87
N TYR A 276 -22.29 -7.38 -26.73
CA TYR A 276 -22.09 -6.16 -27.52
C TYR A 276 -21.27 -5.08 -26.78
N LEU A 277 -20.79 -5.40 -25.56
CA LEU A 277 -19.94 -4.49 -24.80
C LEU A 277 -18.46 -4.75 -25.13
N ASP A 278 -17.67 -3.66 -25.08
CA ASP A 278 -16.20 -3.74 -25.09
C ASP A 278 -15.68 -4.19 -23.72
N ASP A 279 -14.37 -4.46 -23.62
CA ASP A 279 -13.68 -4.89 -22.38
C ASP A 279 -14.37 -6.11 -21.74
N ARG A 280 -14.47 -7.19 -22.52
CA ARG A 280 -15.11 -8.42 -22.08
C ARG A 280 -14.32 -9.11 -20.94
N PRO A 281 -15.00 -9.85 -20.04
CA PRO A 281 -14.35 -10.49 -18.91
C PRO A 281 -13.17 -11.39 -19.28
N ASP A 282 -13.26 -12.10 -20.40
CA ASP A 282 -12.19 -13.02 -20.81
C ASP A 282 -10.99 -12.26 -21.41
N GLU A 283 -11.23 -11.20 -22.17
CA GLU A 283 -10.18 -10.30 -22.70
C GLU A 283 -9.42 -9.60 -21.54
N LEU A 284 -10.16 -9.08 -20.55
CA LEU A 284 -9.58 -8.49 -19.37
C LEU A 284 -8.81 -9.52 -18.53
N GLN A 285 -9.25 -10.79 -18.50
CA GLN A 285 -8.54 -11.83 -17.76
C GLN A 285 -7.19 -12.15 -18.41
N GLU A 286 -7.15 -12.30 -19.73
CA GLU A 286 -5.91 -12.55 -20.47
C GLU A 286 -4.89 -11.41 -20.22
N GLU A 287 -5.35 -10.15 -20.33
CA GLU A 287 -4.48 -8.98 -20.04
C GLU A 287 -4.03 -8.94 -18.58
N LEU A 288 -4.88 -9.33 -17.62
CA LEU A 288 -4.51 -9.39 -16.21
C LEU A 288 -3.49 -10.49 -15.93
N ASP A 289 -3.68 -11.67 -16.52
CA ASP A 289 -2.78 -12.81 -16.33
C ASP A 289 -1.37 -12.48 -16.85
N ASP A 290 -1.26 -11.86 -18.02
CA ASP A 290 0.02 -11.39 -18.58
C ASP A 290 0.69 -10.33 -17.66
N ALA A 291 -0.11 -9.39 -17.16
CA ALA A 291 0.40 -8.37 -16.25
C ALA A 291 0.86 -8.97 -14.91
N VAL A 292 0.15 -9.95 -14.37
CA VAL A 292 0.53 -10.66 -13.13
C VAL A 292 1.83 -11.42 -13.34
N GLU A 293 1.99 -12.14 -14.45
CA GLU A 293 3.24 -12.86 -14.77
C GLU A 293 4.43 -11.89 -14.80
N ALA A 294 4.29 -10.75 -15.48
CA ALA A 294 5.35 -9.74 -15.56
C ALA A 294 5.69 -9.13 -14.19
N VAL A 295 4.67 -8.81 -13.38
CA VAL A 295 4.87 -8.26 -12.03
C VAL A 295 5.57 -9.27 -11.12
N LEU A 296 5.18 -10.55 -11.15
CA LEU A 296 5.79 -11.58 -10.31
C LEU A 296 7.25 -11.83 -10.70
N ALA A 297 7.59 -11.75 -12.00
CA ALA A 297 8.97 -11.83 -12.47
C ALA A 297 9.82 -10.66 -11.93
N LEU A 298 9.31 -9.42 -11.99
CA LEU A 298 9.99 -8.26 -11.40
C LEU A 298 10.07 -8.34 -9.86
N ALA A 299 9.16 -9.01 -9.21
CA ALA A 299 9.17 -9.17 -7.75
C ALA A 299 10.27 -10.11 -7.24
N GLU A 300 10.95 -10.86 -8.13
CA GLU A 300 12.08 -11.71 -7.75
C GLU A 300 13.32 -10.90 -7.34
N GLU A 301 13.48 -9.66 -7.87
CA GLU A 301 14.62 -8.78 -7.56
C GLU A 301 14.17 -7.41 -6.99
N PRO A 302 13.47 -7.40 -5.85
CA PRO A 302 12.86 -6.18 -5.29
C PRO A 302 13.87 -5.16 -4.77
N CYS A 303 15.14 -5.53 -4.66
CA CYS A 303 16.25 -4.67 -4.24
C CYS A 303 17.05 -4.11 -5.44
N GLU A 304 16.66 -4.42 -6.68
CA GLU A 304 17.28 -3.82 -7.87
C GLU A 304 16.98 -2.31 -7.92
N THR A 305 18.02 -1.50 -8.14
CA THR A 305 17.93 -0.04 -8.02
C THR A 305 18.27 0.71 -9.30
N SER A 306 18.54 0.00 -10.42
CA SER A 306 18.80 0.64 -11.71
C SER A 306 17.58 1.42 -12.19
N ASP A 307 17.82 2.46 -12.94
CA ASP A 307 16.76 3.30 -13.47
C ASP A 307 15.98 2.57 -14.58
N GLU A 308 16.65 1.67 -15.32
CA GLU A 308 16.03 0.84 -16.35
C GLU A 308 15.00 -0.13 -15.74
N TYR A 309 15.39 -0.86 -14.69
CA TYR A 309 14.49 -1.75 -13.97
C TYR A 309 13.31 -1.00 -13.35
N PHE A 310 13.56 0.14 -12.74
CA PHE A 310 12.51 0.95 -12.16
C PHE A 310 11.55 1.50 -13.22
N ARG A 311 12.03 1.84 -14.41
CA ARG A 311 11.21 2.27 -15.53
C ARG A 311 10.22 1.18 -15.95
N GLU A 312 10.64 -0.08 -16.08
CA GLU A 312 9.75 -1.21 -16.40
C GLU A 312 8.62 -1.33 -15.39
N ILE A 313 8.92 -1.19 -14.10
CA ILE A 313 7.91 -1.20 -13.03
C ILE A 313 6.92 -0.04 -13.19
N LEU A 314 7.39 1.16 -13.54
CA LEU A 314 6.52 2.31 -13.76
C LEU A 314 5.61 2.13 -14.99
N GLU A 315 6.11 1.53 -16.06
CA GLU A 315 5.33 1.20 -17.26
C GLU A 315 4.21 0.21 -16.92
N LEU A 316 4.50 -0.88 -16.21
CA LEU A 316 3.49 -1.83 -15.74
C LEU A 316 2.51 -1.18 -14.76
N ARG A 317 3.00 -0.32 -13.84
CA ARG A 317 2.14 0.38 -12.87
C ARG A 317 1.17 1.34 -13.56
N LEU A 318 1.60 1.99 -14.65
CA LEU A 318 0.74 2.82 -15.50
C LEU A 318 -0.34 1.98 -16.16
N ALA A 319 0.05 0.87 -16.82
CA ALA A 319 -0.88 -0.05 -17.47
C ALA A 319 -1.92 -0.62 -16.49
N ALA A 320 -1.48 -1.05 -15.30
CA ALA A 320 -2.38 -1.55 -14.26
C ALA A 320 -3.38 -0.49 -13.77
N GLY A 321 -2.96 0.78 -13.66
CA GLY A 321 -3.86 1.87 -13.31
C GLY A 321 -4.93 2.14 -14.37
N GLU A 322 -4.56 2.10 -15.64
CA GLU A 322 -5.47 2.28 -16.77
C GLU A 322 -6.41 1.08 -16.91
N MET A 323 -5.91 -0.14 -16.74
CA MET A 323 -6.71 -1.36 -16.75
C MET A 323 -7.73 -1.39 -15.61
N ALA A 324 -7.38 -0.96 -14.41
CA ALA A 324 -8.31 -0.90 -13.29
C ALA A 324 -9.53 0.00 -13.60
N LEU A 325 -9.32 1.12 -14.29
CA LEU A 325 -10.41 1.98 -14.72
C LEU A 325 -11.30 1.30 -15.77
N ARG A 326 -10.73 0.64 -16.78
CA ARG A 326 -11.49 -0.09 -17.83
C ARG A 326 -12.29 -1.25 -17.20
N ALA A 327 -11.65 -2.08 -16.39
CA ALA A 327 -12.28 -3.23 -15.75
C ALA A 327 -13.48 -2.82 -14.88
N SER A 328 -13.36 -1.73 -14.12
CA SER A 328 -14.44 -1.25 -13.27
C SER A 328 -15.60 -0.62 -14.05
N GLN A 329 -15.32 0.06 -15.15
CA GLN A 329 -16.36 0.55 -16.07
C GLN A 329 -17.06 -0.63 -16.73
N SER A 330 -16.32 -1.64 -17.19
CA SER A 330 -16.88 -2.87 -17.73
C SER A 330 -17.83 -3.53 -16.74
N ALA A 331 -17.40 -3.73 -15.46
CA ALA A 331 -18.24 -4.31 -14.42
C ALA A 331 -19.56 -3.55 -14.20
N MET A 332 -19.52 -2.21 -14.25
CA MET A 332 -20.71 -1.37 -14.16
C MET A 332 -21.65 -1.57 -15.35
N LEU A 333 -21.12 -1.61 -16.57
CA LEU A 333 -21.91 -1.78 -17.78
C LEU A 333 -22.52 -3.18 -17.86
N HIS A 334 -21.77 -4.23 -17.54
CA HIS A 334 -22.23 -5.61 -17.51
C HIS A 334 -23.34 -5.84 -16.49
N THR A 335 -23.25 -5.22 -15.29
CA THR A 335 -24.26 -5.36 -14.24
C THR A 335 -25.47 -4.45 -14.46
N GLY A 336 -25.30 -3.37 -15.21
CA GLY A 336 -26.36 -2.41 -15.52
C GLY A 336 -26.98 -1.78 -14.27
N ALA A 337 -28.30 -1.57 -14.26
CA ALA A 337 -29.00 -0.88 -13.17
C ALA A 337 -28.80 -1.52 -11.78
N LYS A 338 -28.57 -2.83 -11.70
CA LYS A 338 -28.30 -3.49 -10.42
C LYS A 338 -26.95 -3.10 -9.83
N GLY A 339 -25.94 -2.87 -10.70
CA GLY A 339 -24.62 -2.38 -10.29
C GLY A 339 -24.64 -0.95 -9.76
N TYR A 340 -25.66 -0.16 -10.09
CA TYR A 340 -25.81 1.22 -9.67
C TYR A 340 -26.44 1.41 -8.29
N LEU A 341 -26.87 0.33 -7.63
CA LEU A 341 -27.40 0.39 -6.27
C LEU A 341 -26.28 0.72 -5.27
N ARG A 342 -26.61 1.53 -4.23
CA ARG A 342 -25.63 2.05 -3.25
C ARG A 342 -24.75 0.98 -2.59
N ALA A 343 -25.28 -0.21 -2.31
CA ALA A 343 -24.55 -1.32 -1.71
C ALA A 343 -24.02 -2.36 -2.72
N ALA A 344 -24.14 -2.10 -4.03
CA ALA A 344 -23.70 -3.05 -5.04
C ALA A 344 -22.17 -3.10 -5.16
N PRO A 345 -21.56 -4.29 -5.33
CA PRO A 345 -20.10 -4.39 -5.50
C PRO A 345 -19.56 -3.61 -6.70
N ALA A 346 -20.25 -3.60 -7.84
CA ALA A 346 -19.77 -2.95 -9.06
C ALA A 346 -19.53 -1.44 -8.87
N GLN A 347 -20.47 -0.69 -8.28
CA GLN A 347 -20.26 0.73 -8.02
C GLN A 347 -19.17 0.98 -6.95
N ARG A 348 -19.02 0.09 -5.98
CA ARG A 348 -17.91 0.18 -5.02
C ARG A 348 -16.58 0.02 -5.74
N LYS A 349 -16.42 -1.02 -6.55
CA LYS A 349 -15.21 -1.26 -7.34
C LYS A 349 -14.90 -0.13 -8.32
N LEU A 350 -15.91 0.49 -8.91
CA LEU A 350 -15.72 1.68 -9.76
C LEU A 350 -15.07 2.83 -8.98
N ARG A 351 -15.52 3.12 -7.77
CA ARG A 351 -14.93 4.17 -6.91
C ARG A 351 -13.54 3.78 -6.41
N GLU A 352 -13.36 2.54 -6.00
CA GLU A 352 -12.08 1.97 -5.56
C GLU A 352 -11.01 2.00 -6.67
N SER A 353 -11.39 1.77 -7.94
CA SER A 353 -10.46 1.79 -9.08
C SER A 353 -9.85 3.16 -9.33
N TYR A 354 -10.59 4.24 -9.08
CA TYR A 354 -10.01 5.58 -9.13
C TYR A 354 -8.89 5.77 -8.11
N PHE A 355 -8.96 5.11 -6.95
CA PHE A 355 -7.86 5.13 -6.00
C PHE A 355 -6.60 4.44 -6.55
N VAL A 356 -6.74 3.29 -7.22
CA VAL A 356 -5.62 2.63 -7.91
C VAL A 356 -4.96 3.57 -8.92
N ALA A 357 -5.75 4.35 -9.66
CA ALA A 357 -5.27 5.29 -10.66
C ALA A 357 -4.60 6.55 -10.09
N ILE A 358 -4.95 6.96 -8.84
CA ILE A 358 -4.48 8.22 -8.24
C ILE A 358 -3.57 8.08 -7.03
N VAL A 359 -3.45 6.90 -6.41
CA VAL A 359 -2.47 6.68 -5.35
C VAL A 359 -1.05 6.92 -5.87
N THR A 360 -0.23 7.56 -5.06
CA THR A 360 1.12 7.98 -5.50
C THR A 360 2.06 6.78 -5.72
N PRO A 361 2.70 6.64 -6.90
CA PRO A 361 2.65 7.56 -8.05
C PRO A 361 1.35 7.43 -8.86
N ALA A 362 0.61 8.53 -9.03
CA ALA A 362 -0.61 8.58 -9.81
C ALA A 362 -0.32 8.48 -11.33
N ILE A 363 -1.31 8.12 -12.17
CA ILE A 363 -1.14 8.05 -13.63
C ILE A 363 -0.42 9.28 -14.20
N LYS A 364 -0.81 10.50 -13.81
CA LYS A 364 -0.15 11.72 -14.27
C LYS A 364 1.31 11.85 -13.81
N HIS A 365 1.63 11.34 -12.62
CA HIS A 365 2.98 11.29 -12.07
C HIS A 365 3.81 10.25 -12.83
N LEU A 366 3.29 9.05 -13.03
CA LEU A 366 3.91 7.98 -13.80
C LEU A 366 4.26 8.45 -15.22
N ARG A 367 3.33 9.07 -15.93
CA ARG A 367 3.57 9.61 -17.28
C ARG A 367 4.67 10.66 -17.29
N LYS A 368 4.72 11.56 -16.28
CA LYS A 368 5.78 12.56 -16.14
C LYS A 368 7.16 11.91 -15.91
N GLU A 369 7.24 10.91 -15.02
CA GLU A 369 8.52 10.22 -14.76
C GLU A 369 9.00 9.44 -15.98
N LEU A 370 8.10 8.72 -16.65
CA LEU A 370 8.45 7.99 -17.88
C LEU A 370 8.95 8.90 -19.01
N GLU A 371 8.36 10.09 -19.18
CA GLU A 371 8.85 11.10 -20.13
C GLU A 371 10.26 11.56 -19.75
N SER A 372 10.54 11.77 -18.45
CA SER A 372 11.88 12.18 -17.99
C SER A 372 12.95 11.11 -18.27
N PHE A 373 12.61 9.83 -18.26
CA PHE A 373 13.53 8.76 -18.68
C PHE A 373 13.78 8.79 -20.20
N ALA A 374 12.75 9.10 -21.00
CA ALA A 374 12.90 9.21 -22.45
C ALA A 374 13.78 10.41 -22.87
N GLU A 375 13.71 11.53 -22.13
CA GLU A 375 14.55 12.71 -22.38
C GLU A 375 16.01 12.52 -21.97
N ALA A 376 16.29 11.61 -21.04
CA ALA A 376 17.64 11.33 -20.52
C ALA A 376 18.41 10.25 -21.32
N ALA A 377 17.70 9.47 -22.16
CA ALA A 377 18.24 8.41 -23.01
C ALA A 377 18.67 8.96 -24.38
#